data_1d4dd439af9d8792a5983d03c1089eae
#
_entry.id   1d4dd439af9d8792a5983d03c1089eae
#
_cell.length_a   1.000
_cell.length_b   1.000
_cell.length_c   1.000
_cell.angle_alpha   90.00
_cell.angle_beta   90.00
_cell.angle_gamma   90.00
#
_symmetry.space_group_name_H-M   'P 1'
#
loop_
_entity.id
_entity.type
_entity.pdbx_description
1 polymer ?
#
loop_
_entity_poly.entity_id
_entity_poly.type
_entity_poly.pdbx_seq_one_letter_code
_entity_poly.pdbx_strand_id
1 'polypeptide(L)'
;MRKEPLEVKEKEKKMQKDKTLLHVVCDYVSGGMEFGEIDTRLHHTLENPEKVLIHDTSVPSLDTIAVGFVTAQYALAPYNGRMVVYGNAAPRRTSTKATKTNMDHGIKYARLKNGVEVINVNSEFAFGFMKDQIEEFRNIDCPNSGSQFRSRDFFPERVAKIVNGDRSVLSEELNINDIPEVANNLVAWTDGFGNIKTTMRLSDLEKQGFTAGDKVQVILNGVSAVGVIAVGGFSVDRGVLAVNIGSSGYDDPFVEFFLRVHHISEKTAAVRFDYPEGGTEFEIKKL
;
A
#
# COMPACT_ATOMS: atom_id res chain seq x y z
N MET A 1 30.68 16.67 -20.99
CA MET A 1 29.77 15.51 -20.77
C MET A 1 29.66 14.74 -22.08
N ARG A 2 30.18 13.51 -22.13
CA ARG A 2 30.09 12.63 -23.32
C ARG A 2 28.60 12.13 -23.37
N LYS A 3 27.94 12.39 -24.51
CA LYS A 3 26.61 11.80 -24.77
C LYS A 3 26.81 10.30 -25.01
N GLU A 4 26.16 9.47 -24.18
CA GLU A 4 26.09 8.02 -24.44
C GLU A 4 25.48 7.74 -25.81
N PRO A 5 25.99 6.73 -26.54
CA PRO A 5 25.46 6.35 -27.84
C PRO A 5 23.98 5.91 -27.71
N LEU A 6 23.15 6.31 -28.66
CA LEU A 6 21.70 5.96 -28.74
C LEU A 6 21.45 4.44 -28.63
N GLU A 7 22.33 3.62 -29.23
CA GLU A 7 22.25 2.16 -29.18
C GLU A 7 22.41 1.58 -27.76
N VAL A 8 23.19 2.21 -26.88
CA VAL A 8 23.37 1.79 -25.48
C VAL A 8 22.07 2.06 -24.72
N LYS A 9 21.47 3.24 -24.92
CA LYS A 9 20.19 3.60 -24.28
C LYS A 9 19.02 2.74 -24.74
N GLU A 10 19.00 2.33 -26.02
CA GLU A 10 17.97 1.42 -26.52
C GLU A 10 18.15 0.00 -26.00
N LYS A 11 19.38 -0.49 -25.88
CA LYS A 11 19.68 -1.77 -25.23
C LYS A 11 19.32 -1.78 -23.75
N GLU A 12 19.64 -0.73 -23.02
CA GLU A 12 19.27 -0.59 -21.60
C GLU A 12 17.76 -0.52 -21.41
N LYS A 13 17.03 0.25 -22.24
CA LYS A 13 15.57 0.28 -22.25
C LYS A 13 14.95 -1.07 -22.57
N LYS A 14 15.55 -1.83 -23.48
CA LYS A 14 15.08 -3.19 -23.82
C LYS A 14 15.36 -4.17 -22.69
N MET A 15 16.54 -4.11 -22.07
CA MET A 15 16.88 -4.93 -20.89
C MET A 15 15.97 -4.62 -19.68
N GLN A 16 15.55 -3.38 -19.51
CA GLN A 16 14.65 -3.00 -18.43
C GLN A 16 13.21 -3.47 -18.68
N LYS A 17 12.79 -3.53 -19.94
CA LYS A 17 11.48 -4.11 -20.35
C LYS A 17 11.38 -5.62 -20.11
N ASP A 18 12.50 -6.33 -20.12
CA ASP A 18 12.56 -7.79 -19.95
C ASP A 18 12.58 -8.21 -18.46
N LYS A 19 12.58 -7.24 -17.53
CA LYS A 19 12.59 -7.51 -16.10
C LYS A 19 11.19 -7.40 -15.49
N THR A 20 10.89 -8.32 -14.59
CA THR A 20 9.70 -8.23 -13.73
C THR A 20 10.06 -7.44 -12.47
N LEU A 21 9.25 -6.46 -12.14
CA LEU A 21 9.32 -5.74 -10.88
C LEU A 21 8.41 -6.43 -9.87
N LEU A 22 8.99 -6.89 -8.76
CA LEU A 22 8.26 -7.50 -7.65
C LEU A 22 8.36 -6.59 -6.42
N HIS A 23 7.28 -5.93 -6.07
CA HIS A 23 7.18 -5.23 -4.80
C HIS A 23 6.70 -6.19 -3.71
N VAL A 24 7.42 -6.23 -2.59
CA VAL A 24 7.08 -7.00 -1.39
C VAL A 24 6.70 -5.99 -0.30
N VAL A 25 5.41 -5.92 0.04
CA VAL A 25 4.85 -4.97 1.01
C VAL A 25 4.40 -5.73 2.24
N CYS A 26 5.18 -5.69 3.31
CA CYS A 26 4.91 -6.48 4.51
C CYS A 26 4.98 -5.64 5.78
N ASP A 27 4.33 -6.14 6.82
CA ASP A 27 4.33 -5.57 8.17
C ASP A 27 5.55 -6.00 9.00
N TYR A 28 6.69 -6.19 8.32
CA TYR A 28 7.99 -6.48 8.92
C TYR A 28 8.87 -5.24 8.97
N VAL A 29 9.83 -5.24 9.88
CA VAL A 29 10.80 -4.14 9.99
C VAL A 29 11.71 -4.12 8.75
N SER A 30 11.91 -2.94 8.17
CA SER A 30 12.82 -2.77 7.04
C SER A 30 14.24 -3.24 7.38
N GLY A 31 14.81 -4.09 6.52
CA GLY A 31 16.10 -4.75 6.77
C GLY A 31 16.04 -5.85 7.84
N GLY A 32 14.86 -6.22 8.32
CA GLY A 32 14.67 -7.32 9.26
C GLY A 32 14.94 -8.69 8.65
N MET A 33 15.13 -9.67 9.50
CA MET A 33 15.42 -11.06 9.11
C MET A 33 14.31 -11.65 8.24
N GLU A 34 13.05 -11.26 8.50
CA GLU A 34 11.86 -11.76 7.82
C GLU A 34 11.87 -11.47 6.32
N PHE A 35 12.28 -10.26 5.92
CA PHE A 35 12.44 -9.92 4.50
C PHE A 35 13.55 -10.75 3.86
N GLY A 36 14.71 -10.90 4.53
CA GLY A 36 15.80 -11.73 4.02
C GLY A 36 15.43 -13.20 3.85
N GLU A 37 14.61 -13.76 4.75
CA GLU A 37 14.10 -15.13 4.62
C GLU A 37 13.09 -15.27 3.48
N ILE A 38 12.21 -14.26 3.27
CA ILE A 38 11.26 -14.22 2.15
C ILE A 38 12.03 -14.15 0.83
N ASP A 39 12.99 -13.23 0.71
CA ASP A 39 13.82 -13.08 -0.48
C ASP A 39 14.59 -14.33 -0.83
N THR A 40 15.17 -14.99 0.17
CA THR A 40 15.87 -16.27 -0.02
C THR A 40 14.95 -17.31 -0.63
N ARG A 41 13.70 -17.42 -0.16
CA ARG A 41 12.72 -18.37 -0.67
C ARG A 41 12.17 -18.00 -2.04
N LEU A 42 11.96 -16.71 -2.30
CA LEU A 42 11.61 -16.23 -3.63
C LEU A 42 12.69 -16.62 -4.65
N HIS A 43 13.96 -16.29 -4.36
CA HIS A 43 15.09 -16.62 -5.23
C HIS A 43 15.26 -18.14 -5.44
N HIS A 44 14.98 -18.96 -4.44
CA HIS A 44 15.04 -20.41 -4.56
C HIS A 44 14.02 -20.97 -5.57
N THR A 45 12.85 -20.34 -5.70
CA THR A 45 11.74 -20.82 -6.54
C THR A 45 11.68 -20.12 -7.90
N LEU A 46 12.23 -18.90 -8.03
CA LEU A 46 12.27 -18.18 -9.29
C LEU A 46 13.14 -18.92 -10.31
N GLU A 47 12.63 -19.12 -11.52
CA GLU A 47 13.38 -19.78 -12.62
C GLU A 47 14.49 -18.89 -13.18
N ASN A 48 14.26 -17.57 -13.21
CA ASN A 48 15.20 -16.58 -13.72
C ASN A 48 15.32 -15.41 -12.72
N PRO A 49 15.92 -15.61 -11.53
CA PRO A 49 15.96 -14.60 -10.48
C PRO A 49 16.67 -13.32 -10.92
N GLU A 50 17.63 -13.39 -11.84
CA GLU A 50 18.34 -12.24 -12.39
C GLU A 50 17.44 -11.31 -13.24
N LYS A 51 16.25 -11.79 -13.65
CA LYS A 51 15.25 -11.02 -14.37
C LYS A 51 14.18 -10.43 -13.45
N VAL A 52 14.25 -10.66 -12.15
CA VAL A 52 13.29 -10.16 -11.17
C VAL A 52 13.99 -9.13 -10.28
N LEU A 53 13.43 -7.93 -10.21
CA LEU A 53 13.86 -6.89 -9.28
C LEU A 53 12.91 -6.92 -8.09
N ILE A 54 13.42 -7.28 -6.92
CA ILE A 54 12.65 -7.33 -5.68
C ILE A 54 12.87 -6.02 -4.93
N HIS A 55 11.78 -5.40 -4.47
CA HIS A 55 11.78 -4.20 -3.66
C HIS A 55 10.91 -4.40 -2.42
N ASP A 56 11.53 -4.37 -1.25
CA ASP A 56 10.87 -4.50 0.03
C ASP A 56 10.34 -3.16 0.53
N THR A 57 9.13 -3.17 1.04
CA THR A 57 8.50 -2.01 1.67
C THR A 57 7.87 -2.42 3.00
N SER A 58 8.29 -1.76 4.05
CA SER A 58 7.75 -1.96 5.41
C SER A 58 6.50 -1.11 5.61
N VAL A 59 5.47 -1.72 6.20
CA VAL A 59 4.29 -1.02 6.73
C VAL A 59 4.18 -1.30 8.23
N PRO A 60 3.40 -0.53 9.01
CA PRO A 60 3.22 -0.78 10.43
C PRO A 60 2.69 -2.19 10.70
N SER A 61 3.09 -2.77 11.82
CA SER A 61 2.72 -4.13 12.20
C SER A 61 1.21 -4.30 12.32
N LEU A 62 0.66 -5.34 11.68
CA LEU A 62 -0.76 -5.71 11.68
C LEU A 62 -1.67 -4.65 11.02
N ASP A 63 -1.12 -3.70 10.28
CA ASP A 63 -1.86 -2.62 9.65
C ASP A 63 -2.35 -3.02 8.24
N THR A 64 -3.59 -3.52 8.18
CA THR A 64 -4.21 -3.98 6.93
C THR A 64 -4.58 -2.83 6.00
N ILE A 65 -4.81 -1.62 6.54
CA ILE A 65 -5.12 -0.45 5.72
C ILE A 65 -3.86 0.09 5.07
N ALA A 66 -2.74 0.15 5.80
CA ALA A 66 -1.47 0.59 5.24
C ALA A 66 -0.97 -0.37 4.14
N VAL A 67 -1.06 -1.70 4.34
CA VAL A 67 -0.66 -2.65 3.29
C VAL A 67 -1.53 -2.50 2.05
N GLY A 68 -2.85 -2.34 2.21
CA GLY A 68 -3.77 -2.12 1.08
C GLY A 68 -3.48 -0.82 0.34
N PHE A 69 -3.28 0.27 1.07
CA PHE A 69 -2.94 1.59 0.53
C PHE A 69 -1.62 1.55 -0.26
N VAL A 70 -0.54 1.06 0.34
CA VAL A 70 0.79 1.00 -0.30
C VAL A 70 0.79 0.05 -1.49
N THR A 71 0.15 -1.13 -1.37
CA THR A 71 -0.03 -2.06 -2.49
C THR A 71 -0.72 -1.38 -3.67
N ALA A 72 -1.81 -0.65 -3.42
CA ALA A 72 -2.54 0.06 -4.47
C ALA A 72 -1.69 1.17 -5.11
N GLN A 73 -0.87 1.90 -4.33
CA GLN A 73 0.02 2.91 -4.87
C GLN A 73 1.02 2.32 -5.88
N TYR A 74 1.59 1.15 -5.58
CA TYR A 74 2.48 0.47 -6.53
C TYR A 74 1.70 -0.12 -7.71
N ALA A 75 0.62 -0.84 -7.44
CA ALA A 75 -0.12 -1.57 -8.48
C ALA A 75 -0.80 -0.66 -9.51
N LEU A 76 -1.15 0.56 -9.12
CA LEU A 76 -1.79 1.55 -10.01
C LEU A 76 -0.79 2.54 -10.62
N ALA A 77 0.50 2.47 -10.22
CA ALA A 77 1.54 3.32 -10.80
C ALA A 77 1.74 3.05 -12.29
N PRO A 78 1.93 4.08 -13.11
CA PRO A 78 2.32 3.88 -14.50
C PRO A 78 3.66 3.14 -14.59
N TYR A 79 3.66 1.94 -15.14
CA TYR A 79 4.87 1.16 -15.35
C TYR A 79 4.86 0.48 -16.72
N ASN A 80 5.98 0.58 -17.43
CA ASN A 80 6.12 -0.01 -18.76
C ASN A 80 6.92 -1.32 -18.70
N GLY A 81 6.33 -2.33 -18.11
CA GLY A 81 6.92 -3.66 -17.93
C GLY A 81 5.97 -4.57 -17.16
N ARG A 82 6.42 -5.76 -16.80
CA ARG A 82 5.65 -6.64 -15.93
C ARG A 82 5.88 -6.25 -14.47
N MET A 83 4.79 -6.09 -13.72
CA MET A 83 4.81 -5.81 -12.29
C MET A 83 3.95 -6.81 -11.54
N VAL A 84 4.49 -7.28 -10.42
CA VAL A 84 3.77 -8.09 -9.43
C VAL A 84 3.93 -7.40 -8.08
N VAL A 85 2.85 -7.30 -7.32
CA VAL A 85 2.88 -6.76 -5.95
C VAL A 85 2.44 -7.85 -4.99
N TYR A 86 3.29 -8.18 -4.05
CA TYR A 86 3.00 -9.11 -2.97
C TYR A 86 2.82 -8.35 -1.66
N GLY A 87 1.63 -8.44 -1.06
CA GLY A 87 1.30 -7.81 0.21
C GLY A 87 1.07 -8.83 1.32
N ASN A 88 1.55 -8.52 2.52
CA ASN A 88 1.29 -9.33 3.70
C ASN A 88 1.22 -8.47 4.96
N ALA A 89 0.00 -8.27 5.45
CA ALA A 89 -0.29 -7.87 6.82
C ALA A 89 -1.55 -8.61 7.27
N ALA A 90 -1.47 -9.33 8.37
CA ALA A 90 -2.56 -10.15 8.86
C ALA A 90 -2.87 -9.80 10.32
N PRO A 91 -4.02 -9.17 10.62
CA PRO A 91 -4.39 -8.85 11.98
C PRO A 91 -4.63 -10.16 12.75
N ARG A 92 -4.06 -10.27 13.93
CA ARG A 92 -4.26 -11.43 14.82
C ARG A 92 -5.53 -11.29 15.67
N ARG A 93 -6.50 -10.45 15.22
CA ARG A 93 -7.63 -9.97 16.04
C ARG A 93 -8.87 -10.85 16.01
N THR A 94 -8.95 -11.89 15.17
CA THR A 94 -10.20 -12.59 14.85
C THR A 94 -10.69 -13.59 15.91
N SER A 95 -9.89 -13.93 16.93
CA SER A 95 -10.34 -14.81 18.02
C SER A 95 -9.60 -14.55 19.33
N THR A 96 -10.36 -14.46 20.41
CA THR A 96 -9.83 -14.44 21.79
C THR A 96 -9.54 -15.86 22.32
N LYS A 97 -9.95 -16.92 21.58
CA LYS A 97 -9.75 -18.32 21.98
C LYS A 97 -8.63 -18.95 21.16
N ALA A 98 -7.87 -19.84 21.83
CA ALA A 98 -6.87 -20.66 21.16
C ALA A 98 -7.51 -21.51 20.05
N THR A 99 -6.88 -21.55 18.87
CA THR A 99 -7.29 -22.37 17.73
C THR A 99 -6.17 -23.30 17.33
N LYS A 100 -6.54 -24.47 16.77
CA LYS A 100 -5.56 -25.46 16.26
C LYS A 100 -5.11 -25.18 14.83
N THR A 101 -5.77 -24.24 14.15
CA THR A 101 -5.50 -23.86 12.76
C THR A 101 -5.21 -22.38 12.67
N ASN A 102 -4.39 -21.98 11.70
CA ASN A 102 -4.22 -20.58 11.37
C ASN A 102 -5.56 -20.01 10.92
N MET A 103 -6.00 -18.95 11.58
CA MET A 103 -7.26 -18.26 11.28
C MET A 103 -7.06 -17.12 10.26
N ASP A 104 -6.02 -17.21 9.44
CA ASP A 104 -5.86 -16.21 8.40
C ASP A 104 -6.84 -16.47 7.24
N HIS A 105 -7.13 -15.42 6.54
CA HIS A 105 -8.05 -15.42 5.41
C HIS A 105 -7.43 -16.01 4.13
N GLY A 106 -6.26 -16.65 4.23
CA GLY A 106 -5.50 -17.16 3.11
C GLY A 106 -4.91 -16.06 2.23
N ILE A 107 -4.19 -16.50 1.20
CA ILE A 107 -3.58 -15.60 0.21
C ILE A 107 -4.45 -15.59 -1.05
N LYS A 108 -4.66 -14.43 -1.65
CA LYS A 108 -5.49 -14.22 -2.83
C LYS A 108 -4.68 -13.58 -3.95
N TYR A 109 -5.15 -13.81 -5.16
CA TYR A 109 -4.63 -13.24 -6.39
C TYR A 109 -5.67 -12.30 -7.01
N ALA A 110 -5.21 -11.14 -7.44
CA ALA A 110 -5.97 -10.25 -8.29
C ALA A 110 -5.16 -9.85 -9.52
N ARG A 111 -5.79 -9.79 -10.70
CA ARG A 111 -5.25 -9.14 -11.87
C ARG A 111 -6.02 -7.86 -12.12
N LEU A 112 -5.30 -6.76 -12.27
CA LEU A 112 -5.89 -5.45 -12.50
C LEU A 112 -6.06 -5.17 -13.99
N LYS A 113 -6.93 -4.22 -14.34
CA LYS A 113 -7.20 -3.74 -15.71
C LYS A 113 -5.94 -3.26 -16.45
N ASN A 114 -4.94 -2.77 -15.72
CA ASN A 114 -3.64 -2.37 -16.28
C ASN A 114 -2.65 -3.55 -16.45
N GLY A 115 -3.08 -4.77 -16.15
CA GLY A 115 -2.29 -5.99 -16.27
C GLY A 115 -1.37 -6.30 -15.07
N VAL A 116 -1.33 -5.45 -14.05
CA VAL A 116 -0.57 -5.71 -12.83
C VAL A 116 -1.21 -6.84 -12.04
N GLU A 117 -0.38 -7.71 -11.49
CA GLU A 117 -0.79 -8.84 -10.68
C GLU A 117 -0.54 -8.53 -9.21
N VAL A 118 -1.57 -8.69 -8.38
CA VAL A 118 -1.50 -8.46 -6.95
C VAL A 118 -1.76 -9.75 -6.22
N ILE A 119 -0.87 -10.07 -5.30
CA ILE A 119 -0.98 -11.22 -4.41
C ILE A 119 -0.97 -10.68 -2.99
N ASN A 120 -2.02 -10.91 -2.22
CA ASN A 120 -2.09 -10.36 -0.87
C ASN A 120 -2.79 -11.34 0.09
N VAL A 121 -2.43 -11.28 1.36
CA VAL A 121 -3.27 -11.89 2.40
C VAL A 121 -4.62 -11.20 2.37
N ASN A 122 -5.71 -11.99 2.28
CA ASN A 122 -7.06 -11.45 2.22
C ASN A 122 -7.50 -10.97 3.61
N SER A 123 -6.94 -9.85 4.03
CA SER A 123 -7.21 -9.22 5.31
C SER A 123 -7.90 -7.88 5.09
N GLU A 124 -9.10 -7.71 5.63
CA GLU A 124 -9.86 -6.46 5.63
C GLU A 124 -9.68 -5.58 4.37
N PHE A 125 -8.80 -4.57 4.44
CA PHE A 125 -8.63 -3.54 3.40
C PHE A 125 -7.58 -3.86 2.33
N ALA A 126 -6.98 -5.07 2.37
CA ALA A 126 -5.83 -5.43 1.51
C ALA A 126 -6.07 -5.23 0.00
N PHE A 127 -7.31 -5.37 -0.47
CA PHE A 127 -7.71 -5.16 -1.86
C PHE A 127 -8.66 -3.97 -2.06
N GLY A 128 -9.15 -3.34 -0.98
CA GLY A 128 -10.20 -2.34 -1.03
C GLY A 128 -9.85 -1.09 -1.86
N PHE A 129 -8.59 -0.63 -1.79
CA PHE A 129 -8.13 0.56 -2.51
C PHE A 129 -8.04 0.40 -4.03
N MET A 130 -8.09 -0.84 -4.54
CA MET A 130 -7.99 -1.15 -5.96
C MET A 130 -9.17 -1.97 -6.50
N LYS A 131 -10.22 -2.16 -5.69
CA LYS A 131 -11.39 -3.00 -5.99
C LYS A 131 -11.96 -2.74 -7.39
N ASP A 132 -12.18 -1.49 -7.75
CA ASP A 132 -12.75 -1.10 -9.05
C ASP A 132 -11.81 -1.35 -10.24
N GLN A 133 -10.55 -1.66 -9.98
CA GLN A 133 -9.55 -1.97 -10.99
C GLN A 133 -9.32 -3.47 -11.18
N ILE A 134 -9.96 -4.32 -10.36
CA ILE A 134 -9.80 -5.78 -10.42
C ILE A 134 -10.63 -6.34 -11.58
N GLU A 135 -9.98 -7.10 -12.47
CA GLU A 135 -10.63 -7.87 -13.54
C GLU A 135 -10.78 -9.35 -13.18
N GLU A 136 -9.83 -9.90 -12.45
CA GLU A 136 -9.81 -11.30 -12.03
C GLU A 136 -9.46 -11.37 -10.57
N PHE A 137 -10.25 -12.11 -9.78
CA PHE A 137 -10.01 -12.31 -8.35
C PHE A 137 -10.13 -13.79 -8.03
N ARG A 138 -9.06 -14.40 -7.49
CA ARG A 138 -8.99 -15.84 -7.28
C ARG A 138 -8.36 -16.20 -5.94
N ASN A 139 -8.72 -17.36 -5.46
CA ASN A 139 -8.02 -17.99 -4.35
C ASN A 139 -6.67 -18.56 -4.82
N ILE A 140 -5.68 -18.56 -3.94
CA ILE A 140 -4.40 -19.26 -4.15
C ILE A 140 -4.39 -20.48 -3.25
N ASP A 141 -4.18 -21.65 -3.87
CA ASP A 141 -4.05 -22.89 -3.13
C ASP A 141 -2.74 -22.91 -2.32
N CYS A 142 -2.89 -22.90 -1.00
CA CYS A 142 -1.79 -22.79 -0.07
C CYS A 142 -2.08 -23.60 1.21
N PRO A 143 -1.09 -24.35 1.75
CA PRO A 143 -1.28 -25.12 2.97
C PRO A 143 -1.77 -24.27 4.14
N ASN A 144 -2.80 -24.74 4.84
CA ASN A 144 -3.37 -24.06 6.00
C ASN A 144 -2.83 -24.59 7.34
N SER A 145 -1.90 -25.53 7.29
CA SER A 145 -1.26 -26.15 8.45
C SER A 145 0.21 -26.44 8.14
N GLY A 146 1.00 -26.79 9.15
CA GLY A 146 2.41 -27.16 8.98
C GLY A 146 3.40 -26.02 9.30
N SER A 147 2.96 -24.79 9.34
CA SER A 147 3.74 -23.65 9.84
C SER A 147 2.83 -22.58 10.44
N GLN A 148 3.30 -21.92 11.49
CA GLN A 148 2.69 -20.69 12.03
C GLN A 148 3.15 -19.45 11.26
N PHE A 149 4.24 -19.57 10.48
CA PHE A 149 4.84 -18.46 9.74
C PHE A 149 4.69 -18.68 8.22
N ARG A 150 3.43 -18.71 7.77
CA ARG A 150 3.06 -19.03 6.38
C ARG A 150 3.61 -18.03 5.37
N SER A 151 3.65 -16.75 5.73
CA SER A 151 4.22 -15.67 4.92
C SER A 151 5.69 -15.88 4.58
N ARG A 152 6.43 -16.65 5.39
CA ARG A 152 7.78 -17.08 5.12
C ARG A 152 7.82 -18.46 4.44
N ASP A 153 7.03 -19.42 4.95
CA ASP A 153 7.24 -20.83 4.62
C ASP A 153 6.49 -21.28 3.37
N PHE A 154 5.36 -20.64 3.04
CA PHE A 154 4.48 -21.07 1.95
C PHE A 154 4.18 -19.99 0.91
N PHE A 155 3.98 -18.74 1.32
CA PHE A 155 3.55 -17.69 0.38
C PHE A 155 4.62 -17.35 -0.66
N PRO A 156 5.93 -17.21 -0.32
CA PRO A 156 6.94 -16.87 -1.31
C PRO A 156 7.02 -17.86 -2.47
N GLU A 157 6.86 -19.16 -2.22
CA GLU A 157 6.80 -20.16 -3.29
C GLU A 157 5.62 -19.91 -4.24
N ARG A 158 4.44 -19.57 -3.72
CA ARG A 158 3.25 -19.26 -4.53
C ARG A 158 3.42 -18.00 -5.34
N VAL A 159 4.01 -16.97 -4.73
CA VAL A 159 4.36 -15.71 -5.40
C VAL A 159 5.35 -15.97 -6.54
N ALA A 160 6.43 -16.71 -6.28
CA ALA A 160 7.44 -17.02 -7.29
C ALA A 160 6.87 -17.84 -8.45
N LYS A 161 5.97 -18.81 -8.20
CA LYS A 161 5.27 -19.55 -9.26
C LYS A 161 4.47 -18.60 -10.16
N ILE A 162 3.72 -17.67 -9.59
CA ILE A 162 2.97 -16.68 -10.37
C ILE A 162 3.93 -15.78 -11.16
N VAL A 163 5.05 -15.35 -10.57
CA VAL A 163 6.10 -14.58 -11.27
C VAL A 163 6.70 -15.39 -12.42
N ASN A 164 6.90 -16.70 -12.27
CA ASN A 164 7.33 -17.60 -13.36
C ASN A 164 6.26 -17.82 -14.45
N GLY A 165 5.01 -17.36 -14.23
CA GLY A 165 3.88 -17.57 -15.12
C GLY A 165 3.10 -18.86 -14.86
N ASP A 166 3.44 -19.61 -13.82
CA ASP A 166 2.71 -20.80 -13.40
C ASP A 166 1.42 -20.42 -12.67
N ARG A 167 0.29 -20.73 -13.31
CA ARG A 167 -1.07 -20.46 -12.80
C ARG A 167 -1.70 -21.66 -12.09
N SER A 168 -1.00 -22.78 -11.98
CA SER A 168 -1.52 -24.00 -11.36
C SER A 168 -1.87 -23.85 -9.88
N VAL A 169 -1.33 -22.79 -9.25
CA VAL A 169 -1.60 -22.45 -7.85
C VAL A 169 -2.91 -21.66 -7.66
N LEU A 170 -3.52 -21.17 -8.75
CA LEU A 170 -4.80 -20.46 -8.69
C LEU A 170 -5.95 -21.47 -8.65
N SER A 171 -6.87 -21.27 -7.70
CA SER A 171 -8.05 -22.12 -7.58
C SER A 171 -9.34 -21.36 -7.90
N GLU A 172 -10.37 -21.46 -7.07
CA GLU A 172 -11.68 -20.90 -7.36
C GLU A 172 -11.67 -19.39 -7.61
N GLU A 173 -12.52 -18.95 -8.52
CA GLU A 173 -12.82 -17.53 -8.73
C GLU A 173 -13.64 -17.00 -7.56
N LEU A 174 -13.34 -15.78 -7.14
CA LEU A 174 -13.96 -15.11 -6.02
C LEU A 174 -14.78 -13.93 -6.48
N ASN A 175 -15.82 -13.60 -5.71
CA ASN A 175 -16.67 -12.45 -6.00
C ASN A 175 -15.96 -11.16 -5.55
N ILE A 176 -15.69 -10.24 -6.49
CA ILE A 176 -15.07 -8.94 -6.23
C ILE A 176 -15.93 -8.10 -5.27
N ASN A 177 -17.26 -8.29 -5.27
CA ASN A 177 -18.16 -7.55 -4.37
C ASN A 177 -17.96 -7.92 -2.89
N ASP A 178 -17.35 -9.05 -2.58
CA ASP A 178 -17.04 -9.46 -1.22
C ASP A 178 -15.82 -8.71 -0.63
N ILE A 179 -15.09 -7.95 -1.46
CA ILE A 179 -14.02 -7.07 -0.99
C ILE A 179 -14.66 -5.87 -0.27
N PRO A 180 -14.31 -5.62 1.02
CA PRO A 180 -14.86 -4.51 1.77
C PRO A 180 -14.55 -3.15 1.14
N GLU A 181 -15.49 -2.23 1.22
CA GLU A 181 -15.25 -0.82 0.89
C GLU A 181 -14.39 -0.16 1.96
N VAL A 182 -13.52 0.73 1.54
CA VAL A 182 -12.70 1.55 2.45
C VAL A 182 -13.47 2.83 2.77
N ALA A 183 -13.78 3.07 4.04
CA ALA A 183 -14.38 4.34 4.46
C ALA A 183 -13.43 5.50 4.14
N ASN A 184 -13.99 6.66 3.78
CA ASN A 184 -13.21 7.81 3.28
C ASN A 184 -12.71 8.76 4.38
N ASN A 185 -12.80 8.39 5.64
CA ASN A 185 -12.43 9.21 6.79
C ASN A 185 -11.42 8.52 7.72
N LEU A 186 -10.54 7.70 7.17
CA LEU A 186 -9.55 6.95 7.95
C LEU A 186 -8.13 7.44 7.65
N VAL A 187 -7.26 7.31 8.62
CA VAL A 187 -5.81 7.37 8.40
C VAL A 187 -5.40 6.14 7.58
N ALA A 188 -4.74 6.35 6.43
CA ALA A 188 -4.26 5.27 5.60
C ALA A 188 -2.81 4.90 5.92
N TRP A 189 -1.94 5.89 6.04
CA TRP A 189 -0.53 5.69 6.30
C TRP A 189 0.17 7.00 6.69
N THR A 190 1.17 6.92 7.56
CA THR A 190 2.04 8.06 7.89
C THR A 190 3.40 7.86 7.24
N ASP A 191 3.84 8.83 6.44
CA ASP A 191 5.13 8.75 5.75
C ASP A 191 6.31 9.12 6.66
N GLY A 192 7.55 8.91 6.16
CA GLY A 192 8.78 9.19 6.92
C GLY A 192 9.01 10.68 7.25
N PHE A 193 8.22 11.58 6.67
CA PHE A 193 8.24 13.01 7.00
C PHE A 193 7.18 13.38 8.05
N GLY A 194 6.38 12.41 8.49
CA GLY A 194 5.29 12.61 9.43
C GLY A 194 4.05 13.26 8.80
N ASN A 195 3.87 13.17 7.48
CA ASN A 195 2.62 13.52 6.82
C ASN A 195 1.65 12.36 6.94
N ILE A 196 0.40 12.65 7.25
CA ILE A 196 -0.65 11.64 7.42
C ILE A 196 -1.43 11.52 6.13
N LYS A 197 -1.25 10.40 5.42
CA LYS A 197 -2.06 10.03 4.27
C LYS A 197 -3.42 9.54 4.75
N THR A 198 -4.49 9.97 4.10
CA THR A 198 -5.85 9.57 4.46
C THR A 198 -6.48 8.73 3.37
N THR A 199 -7.62 8.14 3.67
CA THR A 199 -8.46 7.43 2.69
C THR A 199 -9.40 8.38 1.93
N MET A 200 -9.50 9.64 2.35
CA MET A 200 -10.33 10.65 1.69
C MET A 200 -9.75 11.03 0.33
N ARG A 201 -10.58 11.03 -0.69
CA ARG A 201 -10.21 11.51 -2.02
C ARG A 201 -10.47 12.99 -2.17
N LEU A 202 -9.80 13.65 -3.13
CA LEU A 202 -10.11 15.03 -3.50
C LEU A 202 -11.59 15.18 -3.89
N SER A 203 -12.10 14.25 -4.68
CA SER A 203 -13.52 14.24 -5.08
C SER A 203 -14.49 14.17 -3.88
N ASP A 204 -14.12 13.51 -2.80
CA ASP A 204 -14.93 13.45 -1.56
C ASP A 204 -14.92 14.81 -0.84
N LEU A 205 -13.77 15.47 -0.80
CA LEU A 205 -13.61 16.78 -0.20
C LEU A 205 -14.45 17.83 -0.96
N GLU A 206 -14.40 17.79 -2.30
CA GLU A 206 -15.18 18.66 -3.17
C GLU A 206 -16.69 18.44 -3.04
N LYS A 207 -17.15 17.18 -2.99
CA LYS A 207 -18.58 16.85 -2.74
C LYS A 207 -19.09 17.37 -1.42
N GLN A 208 -18.23 17.50 -0.40
CA GLN A 208 -18.55 18.09 0.89
C GLN A 208 -18.53 19.63 0.86
N GLY A 209 -18.23 20.25 -0.28
CA GLY A 209 -18.25 21.69 -0.48
C GLY A 209 -17.02 22.44 0.07
N PHE A 210 -15.91 21.71 0.30
CA PHE A 210 -14.65 22.34 0.68
C PHE A 210 -13.92 22.88 -0.55
N THR A 211 -13.30 24.06 -0.39
CA THR A 211 -12.52 24.71 -1.42
C THR A 211 -11.18 25.20 -0.88
N ALA A 212 -10.20 25.40 -1.76
CA ALA A 212 -8.90 25.93 -1.38
C ALA A 212 -9.01 27.27 -0.64
N GLY A 213 -8.33 27.39 0.47
CA GLY A 213 -8.36 28.55 1.36
C GLY A 213 -9.39 28.46 2.50
N ASP A 214 -10.33 27.52 2.46
CA ASP A 214 -11.25 27.31 3.57
C ASP A 214 -10.51 26.96 4.86
N LYS A 215 -10.87 27.66 5.93
CA LYS A 215 -10.42 27.30 7.28
C LYS A 215 -11.28 26.15 7.80
N VAL A 216 -10.63 25.16 8.36
CA VAL A 216 -11.28 23.94 8.85
C VAL A 216 -10.78 23.57 10.22
N GLN A 217 -11.63 22.89 10.97
CA GLN A 217 -11.25 22.14 12.16
C GLN A 217 -11.03 20.67 11.77
N VAL A 218 -9.84 20.13 12.02
CA VAL A 218 -9.52 18.72 11.90
C VAL A 218 -9.56 18.11 13.30
N ILE A 219 -10.31 17.01 13.45
CA ILE A 219 -10.39 16.23 14.67
C ILE A 219 -9.85 14.83 14.33
N LEU A 220 -8.77 14.43 14.97
CA LEU A 220 -8.10 13.16 14.74
C LEU A 220 -7.44 12.69 16.04
N ASN A 221 -7.59 11.41 16.37
CA ASN A 221 -7.00 10.80 17.56
C ASN A 221 -7.27 11.58 18.86
N GLY A 222 -8.49 12.11 19.03
CA GLY A 222 -8.89 12.93 20.19
C GLY A 222 -8.28 14.35 20.20
N VAL A 223 -7.46 14.71 19.23
CA VAL A 223 -6.84 16.03 19.10
C VAL A 223 -7.61 16.85 18.08
N SER A 224 -7.89 18.13 18.44
CA SER A 224 -8.48 19.11 17.53
C SER A 224 -7.44 20.14 17.10
N ALA A 225 -7.38 20.44 15.80
CA ALA A 225 -6.48 21.43 15.24
C ALA A 225 -7.16 22.24 14.14
N VAL A 226 -6.84 23.54 14.06
CA VAL A 226 -7.27 24.39 12.95
C VAL A 226 -6.29 24.21 11.80
N GLY A 227 -6.83 23.99 10.61
CA GLY A 227 -6.10 23.87 9.36
C GLY A 227 -6.71 24.69 8.24
N VAL A 228 -6.10 24.59 7.07
CA VAL A 228 -6.53 25.26 5.84
C VAL A 228 -6.56 24.23 4.71
N ILE A 229 -7.60 24.24 3.89
CA ILE A 229 -7.64 23.45 2.65
C ILE A 229 -6.60 24.02 1.69
N ALA A 230 -5.64 23.21 1.28
CA ALA A 230 -4.45 23.64 0.54
C ALA A 230 -4.30 22.90 -0.81
N VAL A 231 -3.78 23.61 -1.81
CA VAL A 231 -3.46 23.08 -3.14
C VAL A 231 -1.95 22.83 -3.26
N GLY A 232 -1.38 22.10 -2.33
CA GLY A 232 0.05 21.83 -2.25
C GLY A 232 0.69 22.36 -0.98
N GLY A 233 1.65 21.62 -0.44
CA GLY A 233 2.26 21.89 0.86
C GLY A 233 2.98 23.23 1.00
N PHE A 234 3.30 23.90 -0.11
CA PHE A 234 3.92 25.24 -0.12
C PHE A 234 2.91 26.40 -0.17
N SER A 235 1.61 26.12 -0.30
CA SER A 235 0.55 27.13 -0.37
C SER A 235 0.10 27.65 1.00
N VAL A 236 0.70 27.15 2.09
CA VAL A 236 0.44 27.58 3.47
C VAL A 236 1.70 28.09 4.15
N ASP A 237 1.54 28.95 5.15
CA ASP A 237 2.64 29.45 5.97
C ASP A 237 3.22 28.34 6.87
N ARG A 238 4.43 28.55 7.38
CA ARG A 238 5.06 27.64 8.35
C ARG A 238 4.23 27.54 9.62
N GLY A 239 4.12 26.32 10.13
CA GLY A 239 3.36 26.01 11.35
C GLY A 239 1.85 25.92 11.14
N VAL A 240 1.37 26.17 9.90
CA VAL A 240 -0.04 25.98 9.55
C VAL A 240 -0.27 24.53 9.13
N LEU A 241 -1.32 23.93 9.69
CA LEU A 241 -1.80 22.62 9.27
C LEU A 241 -2.51 22.75 7.92
N ALA A 242 -2.01 22.07 6.91
CA ALA A 242 -2.66 21.95 5.62
C ALA A 242 -3.47 20.67 5.57
N VAL A 243 -4.72 20.77 5.17
CA VAL A 243 -5.52 19.69 4.60
C VAL A 243 -5.24 19.74 3.11
N ASN A 244 -4.26 18.97 2.67
CA ASN A 244 -3.59 19.15 1.40
C ASN A 244 -4.04 18.09 0.38
N ILE A 245 -4.06 18.47 -0.90
CA ILE A 245 -4.16 17.51 -1.98
C ILE A 245 -2.82 16.79 -2.07
N GLY A 246 -2.80 15.51 -1.69
CA GLY A 246 -1.60 14.69 -1.64
C GLY A 246 -1.08 14.30 -3.03
N SER A 247 0.08 13.67 -3.04
CA SER A 247 0.71 13.12 -4.26
C SER A 247 0.31 11.67 -4.56
N SER A 248 -0.46 11.02 -3.69
CA SER A 248 -0.92 9.65 -3.82
C SER A 248 -2.33 9.60 -4.41
N GLY A 249 -2.66 8.53 -5.18
CA GLY A 249 -4.03 8.31 -5.70
C GLY A 249 -4.22 8.72 -7.16
N TYR A 250 -3.19 9.17 -7.85
CA TYR A 250 -3.16 9.46 -9.30
C TYR A 250 -4.23 10.47 -9.75
N ASP A 251 -5.22 10.06 -10.56
CA ASP A 251 -6.22 10.94 -11.16
C ASP A 251 -7.20 11.55 -10.14
N ASP A 252 -7.44 10.86 -9.01
CA ASP A 252 -8.21 11.36 -7.87
C ASP A 252 -7.36 11.23 -6.61
N PRO A 253 -6.50 12.21 -6.32
CA PRO A 253 -5.51 12.12 -5.26
C PRO A 253 -6.15 12.05 -3.87
N PHE A 254 -5.45 11.34 -2.98
CA PHE A 254 -5.84 11.31 -1.57
C PHE A 254 -5.49 12.61 -0.86
N VAL A 255 -6.34 13.01 0.05
CA VAL A 255 -6.09 14.10 0.98
C VAL A 255 -5.05 13.69 2.02
N GLU A 256 -4.16 14.59 2.37
CA GLU A 256 -3.17 14.38 3.42
C GLU A 256 -3.14 15.53 4.43
N PHE A 257 -2.84 15.22 5.68
CA PHE A 257 -2.56 16.23 6.69
C PHE A 257 -1.07 16.49 6.71
N PHE A 258 -0.70 17.69 6.40
CA PHE A 258 0.67 18.16 6.26
C PHE A 258 0.90 19.39 7.16
N LEU A 259 1.98 19.40 7.93
CA LEU A 259 2.40 20.55 8.68
C LEU A 259 3.70 21.10 8.08
N ARG A 260 3.65 22.30 7.51
CA ARG A 260 4.83 22.91 6.93
C ARG A 260 5.82 23.32 8.02
N VAL A 261 6.89 22.53 8.17
CA VAL A 261 7.94 22.74 9.17
C VAL A 261 9.26 23.12 8.50
N HIS A 262 10.18 23.74 9.24
CA HIS A 262 11.50 24.07 8.73
C HIS A 262 12.49 22.94 8.94
N HIS A 263 12.35 22.20 10.02
CA HIS A 263 13.25 21.13 10.43
C HIS A 263 12.45 19.92 10.89
N ILE A 264 12.96 18.72 10.62
CA ILE A 264 12.29 17.46 10.96
C ILE A 264 12.11 17.27 12.48
N SER A 265 12.90 17.99 13.30
CA SER A 265 12.74 18.03 14.75
C SER A 265 11.54 18.88 15.22
N GLU A 266 10.91 19.64 14.32
CA GLU A 266 9.71 20.38 14.62
C GLU A 266 8.49 19.45 14.59
N LYS A 267 7.36 19.92 15.14
CA LYS A 267 6.13 19.14 15.18
C LYS A 267 5.61 18.89 13.77
N THR A 268 5.62 17.62 13.34
CA THR A 268 4.96 17.17 12.09
C THR A 268 3.46 16.99 12.30
N ALA A 269 2.71 16.68 11.25
CA ALA A 269 1.29 16.32 11.40
C ALA A 269 1.11 15.10 12.31
N ALA A 270 1.96 14.08 12.15
CA ALA A 270 1.93 12.90 13.02
C ALA A 270 2.12 13.26 14.53
N VAL A 271 3.12 14.10 14.82
CA VAL A 271 3.35 14.60 16.19
C VAL A 271 2.17 15.44 16.68
N ARG A 272 1.57 16.27 15.79
CA ARG A 272 0.42 17.12 16.14
C ARG A 272 -0.78 16.32 16.62
N PHE A 273 -1.02 15.17 15.99
CA PHE A 273 -2.15 14.29 16.27
C PHE A 273 -1.77 13.04 17.08
N ASP A 274 -0.67 13.11 17.82
CA ASP A 274 -0.19 12.05 18.72
C ASP A 274 -0.05 10.68 18.03
N TYR A 275 0.63 10.68 16.86
CA TYR A 275 0.95 9.48 16.07
C TYR A 275 -0.23 8.55 15.81
N PRO A 276 -1.27 9.00 15.09
CA PRO A 276 -2.45 8.18 14.85
C PRO A 276 -2.08 6.92 14.05
N GLU A 277 -2.65 5.80 14.48
CA GLU A 277 -2.50 4.51 13.79
C GLU A 277 -3.36 4.46 12.52
N GLY A 278 -2.98 3.59 11.58
CA GLY A 278 -3.82 3.26 10.42
C GLY A 278 -5.22 2.80 10.85
N GLY A 279 -6.25 3.26 10.13
CA GLY A 279 -7.64 3.00 10.48
C GLY A 279 -8.24 3.93 11.54
N THR A 280 -7.46 4.86 12.12
CA THR A 280 -8.01 5.89 13.01
C THR A 280 -8.93 6.82 12.21
N GLU A 281 -10.16 7.02 12.71
CA GLU A 281 -11.12 7.93 12.09
C GLU A 281 -10.75 9.40 12.32
N PHE A 282 -11.06 10.23 11.33
CA PHE A 282 -10.94 11.67 11.44
C PHE A 282 -12.20 12.39 10.97
N GLU A 283 -12.34 13.64 11.38
CA GLU A 283 -13.40 14.52 10.96
C GLU A 283 -12.85 15.88 10.51
N ILE A 284 -13.40 16.45 9.44
CA ILE A 284 -13.11 17.81 8.96
C ILE A 284 -14.38 18.63 9.01
N LYS A 285 -14.34 19.79 9.66
CA LYS A 285 -15.46 20.72 9.76
C LYS A 285 -15.07 22.10 9.23
N LYS A 286 -15.93 22.72 8.46
CA LYS A 286 -15.76 24.12 8.02
C LYS A 286 -15.92 25.06 9.21
N LEU A 287 -15.04 26.07 9.33
CA LEU A 287 -15.08 27.09 10.37
C LEU A 287 -15.74 28.36 9.89
#